data_b02085e5b995ae6ba6438619a3ab99ba
#
_entry.id   b02085e5b995ae6ba6438619a3ab99ba
#
_cell.length_a   1.000
_cell.length_b   1.000
_cell.length_c   1.000
_cell.angle_alpha   90.00
_cell.angle_beta   90.00
_cell.angle_gamma   90.00
#
_symmetry.space_group_name_H-M   'P 1'
#
loop_
_entity.id
_entity.type
_entity.pdbx_description
1 polymer ?
#
loop_
_entity_poly.entity_id
_entity_poly.type
_entity_poly.pdbx_seq_one_letter_code
_entity_poly.pdbx_strand_id
1 'polypeptide(L)'
;IGIGLREYIDTLEEAVIRAAGVQGTADVSLDRKALAPDLRRAMDYALIGAQNAHLPKAEPEHLLCAMLEDTDCAAGVLLASMGVQLAEAVRECRQISGQFILPGTPRASAMPRGSRASDKYCRDLTRRAVDGELDPVFCRDAELDRMVEILCRRQKNNPCLVGEPGVGKTALAEGLAQRIASRNVPRMLQGRRLLALDMASLVAGTKYRGDFEERFKTLLEELVRDGSAILFVDEFHTIVGAGAAEGAIDAASILKPVLARGELQLIGATTDQEFRTHIQKDAALERRFGRVQIEEPTPAQAAAILEGLAPRYERYHSVHLPPETLREAVELSVRYLPGRFLPDKAIDLVDEACAAARIRAEREGKADPTLTREDIARVVAQASGVPVERVGEKDTSLSTVVRPMPSWRGR
;
A
#
# COMPACT_ATOMS: atom_id res chain seq x y z
N ILE A 1 32.73 -22.27 8.04
CA ILE A 1 33.23 -23.61 7.66
C ILE A 1 33.18 -23.60 6.14
N GLY A 2 34.36 -23.30 5.49
CA GLY A 2 34.45 -23.20 4.05
C GLY A 2 34.58 -24.56 3.44
N ILE A 3 33.52 -25.03 2.79
CA ILE A 3 33.64 -26.03 1.72
C ILE A 3 34.33 -25.29 0.58
N GLY A 4 35.46 -25.81 0.09
CA GLY A 4 36.23 -25.13 -0.95
C GLY A 4 35.39 -24.95 -2.19
N LEU A 5 35.56 -23.82 -2.87
CA LEU A 5 34.81 -23.43 -4.07
C LEU A 5 34.81 -24.54 -5.15
N ARG A 6 35.88 -25.35 -5.23
CA ARG A 6 35.99 -26.53 -6.09
C ARG A 6 35.02 -27.63 -5.74
N GLU A 7 34.94 -27.98 -4.47
CA GLU A 7 34.06 -29.07 -3.98
C GLU A 7 32.56 -28.70 -4.20
N TYR A 8 32.23 -27.41 -4.16
CA TYR A 8 30.90 -26.93 -4.48
C TYR A 8 30.61 -26.99 -5.99
N ILE A 9 31.60 -26.68 -6.84
CA ILE A 9 31.48 -26.78 -8.31
C ILE A 9 31.29 -28.23 -8.71
N ASP A 10 32.09 -29.15 -8.17
CA ASP A 10 32.00 -30.58 -8.48
C ASP A 10 30.63 -31.15 -8.07
N THR A 11 30.08 -30.74 -6.90
CA THR A 11 28.76 -31.14 -6.44
C THR A 11 27.66 -30.61 -7.35
N LEU A 12 27.83 -29.39 -7.87
CA LEU A 12 26.90 -28.73 -8.79
C LEU A 12 26.90 -29.38 -10.17
N GLU A 13 28.09 -29.75 -10.69
CA GLU A 13 28.25 -30.53 -11.94
C GLU A 13 27.57 -31.89 -11.83
N GLU A 14 27.80 -32.64 -10.74
CA GLU A 14 27.13 -33.92 -10.51
C GLU A 14 25.61 -33.77 -10.41
N ALA A 15 25.10 -32.73 -9.77
CA ALA A 15 23.68 -32.49 -9.65
C ALA A 15 23.04 -32.15 -11.01
N VAL A 16 23.71 -31.34 -11.83
CA VAL A 16 23.30 -31.03 -13.21
C VAL A 16 23.30 -32.28 -14.10
N ILE A 17 24.36 -33.05 -14.08
CA ILE A 17 24.45 -34.32 -14.84
C ILE A 17 23.35 -35.29 -14.43
N ARG A 18 23.06 -35.41 -13.13
CA ARG A 18 22.00 -36.28 -12.59
C ARG A 18 20.61 -35.81 -13.01
N ALA A 19 20.37 -34.49 -13.05
CA ALA A 19 19.10 -33.90 -13.45
C ALA A 19 18.88 -33.91 -14.98
N ALA A 20 19.97 -33.73 -15.75
CA ALA A 20 19.91 -33.68 -17.22
C ALA A 20 19.87 -35.04 -17.89
N GLY A 21 20.32 -36.09 -17.21
CA GLY A 21 20.23 -37.48 -17.69
C GLY A 21 21.07 -37.87 -18.90
N VAL A 22 21.93 -37.00 -19.44
CA VAL A 22 22.71 -37.26 -20.65
C VAL A 22 24.07 -36.57 -20.60
N GLN A 23 25.16 -37.33 -20.76
CA GLN A 23 26.44 -36.81 -21.21
C GLN A 23 26.44 -36.78 -22.74
N GLY A 24 26.22 -35.60 -23.31
CA GLY A 24 26.28 -35.37 -24.76
C GLY A 24 27.68 -34.97 -25.17
N THR A 25 28.32 -35.73 -26.05
CA THR A 25 29.60 -35.44 -26.71
C THR A 25 29.36 -35.08 -28.19
N ALA A 26 28.47 -34.15 -28.52
CA ALA A 26 28.24 -33.75 -29.88
C ALA A 26 28.57 -32.23 -30.02
N ASP A 27 29.35 -31.88 -31.02
CA ASP A 27 29.49 -30.51 -31.54
C ASP A 27 28.12 -30.07 -32.03
N VAL A 28 27.32 -29.48 -31.14
CA VAL A 28 26.04 -28.91 -31.49
C VAL A 28 26.22 -27.43 -31.79
N SER A 29 25.97 -27.02 -33.01
CA SER A 29 25.81 -25.61 -33.34
C SER A 29 24.57 -25.10 -32.56
N LEU A 30 24.79 -24.25 -31.58
CA LEU A 30 23.74 -23.66 -30.75
C LEU A 30 22.93 -22.64 -31.55
N ASP A 31 21.98 -23.13 -32.37
CA ASP A 31 20.94 -22.25 -32.91
C ASP A 31 19.94 -21.92 -31.78
N ARG A 32 19.53 -20.63 -31.70
CA ARG A 32 18.57 -20.12 -30.71
C ARG A 32 17.27 -20.94 -30.67
N LYS A 33 16.90 -21.61 -31.79
CA LYS A 33 15.72 -22.49 -31.88
C LYS A 33 15.90 -23.84 -31.17
N ALA A 34 17.14 -24.27 -30.96
CA ALA A 34 17.47 -25.54 -30.31
C ALA A 34 17.51 -25.43 -28.76
N LEU A 35 17.47 -24.20 -28.21
CA LEU A 35 17.50 -23.97 -26.76
C LEU A 35 16.15 -24.25 -26.13
N ALA A 36 16.16 -24.77 -24.90
CA ALA A 36 14.94 -24.92 -24.09
C ALA A 36 14.20 -23.58 -23.92
N PRO A 37 12.86 -23.60 -23.85
CA PRO A 37 12.07 -22.37 -23.74
C PRO A 37 12.50 -21.48 -22.56
N ASP A 38 12.84 -22.08 -21.42
CA ASP A 38 13.25 -21.36 -20.21
C ASP A 38 14.60 -20.69 -20.38
N LEU A 39 15.55 -21.37 -21.02
CA LEU A 39 16.87 -20.79 -21.32
C LEU A 39 16.75 -19.65 -22.34
N ARG A 40 15.85 -19.76 -23.31
CA ARG A 40 15.57 -18.66 -24.24
C ARG A 40 15.03 -17.42 -23.52
N ARG A 41 14.06 -17.62 -22.60
CA ARG A 41 13.54 -16.52 -21.77
C ARG A 41 14.62 -15.88 -20.92
N ALA A 42 15.45 -16.70 -20.25
CA ALA A 42 16.55 -16.19 -19.44
C ALA A 42 17.59 -15.40 -20.27
N MET A 43 17.91 -15.85 -21.49
CA MET A 43 18.79 -15.12 -22.42
C MET A 43 18.17 -13.80 -22.89
N ASP A 44 16.87 -13.79 -23.23
CA ASP A 44 16.17 -12.57 -23.61
C ASP A 44 16.14 -11.57 -22.43
N TYR A 45 15.91 -12.03 -21.23
CA TYR A 45 15.96 -11.20 -20.01
C TYR A 45 17.38 -10.69 -19.73
N ALA A 46 18.41 -11.52 -19.90
CA ALA A 46 19.79 -11.11 -19.74
C ALA A 46 20.22 -10.02 -20.76
N LEU A 47 19.79 -10.16 -22.02
CA LEU A 47 20.05 -9.16 -23.08
C LEU A 47 19.35 -7.84 -22.78
N ILE A 48 18.08 -7.88 -22.38
CA ILE A 48 17.32 -6.68 -22.00
C ILE A 48 17.94 -6.03 -20.75
N GLY A 49 18.40 -6.82 -19.78
CA GLY A 49 19.11 -6.35 -18.60
C GLY A 49 20.38 -5.60 -18.95
N ALA A 50 21.21 -6.17 -19.85
CA ALA A 50 22.43 -5.54 -20.32
C ALA A 50 22.16 -4.24 -21.11
N GLN A 51 21.14 -4.24 -21.98
CA GLN A 51 20.72 -3.02 -22.70
C GLN A 51 20.25 -1.92 -21.74
N ASN A 52 19.50 -2.28 -20.71
CA ASN A 52 19.05 -1.33 -19.69
C ASN A 52 20.22 -0.77 -18.85
N ALA A 53 21.26 -1.56 -18.65
CA ALA A 53 22.51 -1.13 -18.01
C ALA A 53 23.45 -0.38 -18.95
N HIS A 54 23.04 -0.13 -20.21
CA HIS A 54 23.87 0.48 -21.27
C HIS A 54 25.16 -0.28 -21.55
N LEU A 55 25.17 -1.59 -21.34
CA LEU A 55 26.33 -2.44 -21.66
C LEU A 55 26.23 -2.95 -23.11
N PRO A 56 27.35 -3.07 -23.81
CA PRO A 56 27.38 -3.49 -25.22
C PRO A 56 27.02 -4.97 -25.41
N LYS A 57 27.08 -5.78 -24.36
CA LYS A 57 26.76 -7.22 -24.38
C LYS A 57 26.28 -7.68 -23.00
N ALA A 58 25.50 -8.77 -22.98
CA ALA A 58 25.16 -9.45 -21.73
C ALA A 58 26.37 -10.25 -21.23
N GLU A 59 26.64 -10.16 -19.94
CA GLU A 59 27.65 -10.93 -19.23
C GLU A 59 27.04 -12.14 -18.52
N PRO A 60 27.82 -13.15 -18.10
CA PRO A 60 27.30 -14.36 -17.43
C PRO A 60 26.46 -14.06 -16.19
N GLU A 61 26.80 -13.00 -15.46
CA GLU A 61 26.07 -12.57 -14.25
C GLU A 61 24.66 -12.11 -14.59
N HIS A 62 24.44 -11.51 -15.74
CA HIS A 62 23.11 -11.12 -16.22
C HIS A 62 22.24 -12.34 -16.51
N LEU A 63 22.84 -13.39 -17.09
CA LEU A 63 22.16 -14.65 -17.34
C LEU A 63 21.81 -15.36 -16.04
N LEU A 64 22.76 -15.43 -15.10
CA LEU A 64 22.55 -16.03 -13.80
C LEU A 64 21.43 -15.33 -13.01
N CYS A 65 21.43 -14.01 -12.94
CA CYS A 65 20.34 -13.25 -12.32
C CYS A 65 18.99 -13.56 -12.97
N ALA A 66 18.93 -13.60 -14.30
CA ALA A 66 17.68 -13.91 -15.03
C ALA A 66 17.17 -15.33 -14.73
N MET A 67 18.07 -16.31 -14.58
CA MET A 67 17.71 -17.68 -14.23
C MET A 67 17.25 -17.82 -12.77
N LEU A 68 17.88 -17.10 -11.84
CA LEU A 68 17.52 -17.14 -10.42
C LEU A 68 16.20 -16.42 -10.12
N GLU A 69 15.82 -15.42 -10.92
CA GLU A 69 14.59 -14.67 -10.76
C GLU A 69 13.38 -15.31 -11.46
N ASP A 70 13.60 -16.21 -12.43
CA ASP A 70 12.53 -16.99 -13.04
C ASP A 70 12.20 -18.22 -12.16
N THR A 71 11.09 -18.11 -11.42
CA THR A 71 10.63 -19.17 -10.51
C THR A 71 10.31 -20.50 -11.20
N ASP A 72 10.05 -20.46 -12.51
CA ASP A 72 9.76 -21.63 -13.34
C ASP A 72 11.02 -22.19 -13.99
N CYS A 73 12.18 -21.57 -13.81
CA CYS A 73 13.44 -22.03 -14.36
C CYS A 73 13.98 -23.24 -13.59
N ALA A 74 14.25 -24.32 -14.31
CA ALA A 74 14.79 -25.56 -13.74
C ALA A 74 16.09 -25.35 -12.92
N ALA A 75 16.92 -24.37 -13.32
CA ALA A 75 18.14 -24.01 -12.59
C ALA A 75 17.82 -23.41 -11.20
N GLY A 76 16.82 -22.54 -11.09
CA GLY A 76 16.36 -21.99 -9.81
C GLY A 76 15.83 -23.06 -8.87
N VAL A 77 15.01 -23.97 -9.40
CA VAL A 77 14.48 -25.11 -8.64
C VAL A 77 15.60 -26.05 -8.15
N LEU A 78 16.60 -26.31 -8.99
CA LEU A 78 17.75 -27.14 -8.62
C LEU A 78 18.56 -26.50 -7.49
N LEU A 79 18.89 -25.22 -7.61
CA LEU A 79 19.65 -24.48 -6.59
C LEU A 79 18.90 -24.41 -5.26
N ALA A 80 17.59 -24.20 -5.31
CA ALA A 80 16.74 -24.23 -4.11
C ALA A 80 16.74 -25.62 -3.44
N SER A 81 16.74 -26.70 -4.24
CA SER A 81 16.83 -28.09 -3.72
C SER A 81 18.17 -28.41 -3.05
N MET A 82 19.23 -27.68 -3.42
CA MET A 82 20.57 -27.75 -2.82
C MET A 82 20.72 -26.86 -1.58
N GLY A 83 19.66 -26.20 -1.13
CA GLY A 83 19.66 -25.36 0.05
C GLY A 83 20.13 -23.92 -0.18
N VAL A 84 20.27 -23.48 -1.44
CA VAL A 84 20.62 -22.10 -1.77
C VAL A 84 19.41 -21.20 -1.53
N GLN A 85 19.60 -20.16 -0.75
CA GLN A 85 18.59 -19.12 -0.52
C GLN A 85 18.51 -18.21 -1.77
N LEU A 86 17.57 -18.48 -2.68
CA LEU A 86 17.46 -17.79 -3.98
C LEU A 86 17.40 -16.27 -3.84
N ALA A 87 16.65 -15.75 -2.85
CA ALA A 87 16.53 -14.31 -2.61
C ALA A 87 17.89 -13.67 -2.21
N GLU A 88 18.73 -14.41 -1.51
CA GLU A 88 20.06 -13.98 -1.10
C GLU A 88 21.03 -14.00 -2.28
N ALA A 89 21.01 -15.09 -3.05
CA ALA A 89 21.80 -15.26 -4.26
C ALA A 89 21.50 -14.18 -5.33
N VAL A 90 20.22 -13.86 -5.55
CA VAL A 90 19.79 -12.76 -6.43
C VAL A 90 20.34 -11.41 -5.95
N ARG A 91 20.27 -11.16 -4.62
CA ARG A 91 20.81 -9.91 -4.05
C ARG A 91 22.32 -9.78 -4.26
N GLU A 92 23.05 -10.85 -4.07
CA GLU A 92 24.51 -10.87 -4.31
C GLU A 92 24.86 -10.72 -5.78
N CYS A 93 24.17 -11.45 -6.67
CA CYS A 93 24.35 -11.29 -8.12
C CYS A 93 24.09 -9.84 -8.57
N ARG A 94 23.07 -9.19 -8.03
CA ARG A 94 22.78 -7.77 -8.32
C ARG A 94 23.87 -6.82 -7.81
N GLN A 95 24.51 -7.14 -6.70
CA GLN A 95 25.64 -6.33 -6.19
C GLN A 95 26.88 -6.46 -7.07
N ILE A 96 27.14 -7.65 -7.60
CA ILE A 96 28.31 -7.94 -8.46
C ILE A 96 28.11 -7.35 -9.86
N SER A 97 26.93 -7.50 -10.45
CA SER A 97 26.62 -7.04 -11.81
C SER A 97 26.34 -5.54 -11.95
N GLY A 98 26.47 -4.78 -10.86
CA GLY A 98 26.38 -3.31 -10.88
C GLY A 98 25.14 -2.73 -11.55
N GLN A 99 23.92 -3.25 -11.23
CA GLN A 99 22.61 -2.80 -11.75
C GLN A 99 22.01 -3.66 -12.87
N PHE A 100 21.76 -4.91 -12.58
CA PHE A 100 20.85 -5.73 -13.40
C PHE A 100 19.38 -5.38 -13.10
N ILE A 101 18.64 -4.93 -14.12
CA ILE A 101 17.20 -4.62 -14.02
C ILE A 101 16.46 -5.49 -15.03
N LEU A 102 15.62 -6.42 -14.53
CA LEU A 102 14.70 -7.19 -15.38
C LEU A 102 13.59 -6.31 -15.98
N PRO A 103 13.05 -6.68 -17.17
CA PRO A 103 11.85 -6.07 -17.69
C PRO A 103 10.68 -6.34 -16.73
N GLY A 104 10.12 -5.28 -16.16
CA GLY A 104 9.07 -5.35 -15.15
C GLY A 104 9.50 -4.98 -13.74
N THR A 105 10.81 -4.91 -13.44
CA THR A 105 11.27 -4.18 -12.26
C THR A 105 11.33 -2.68 -12.60
N PRO A 106 10.74 -1.80 -11.79
CA PRO A 106 10.78 -0.37 -12.06
C PRO A 106 12.23 0.08 -12.14
N ARG A 107 12.59 0.70 -13.26
CA ARG A 107 13.89 1.30 -13.49
C ARG A 107 14.10 2.40 -12.46
N ALA A 108 14.76 2.06 -11.36
CA ALA A 108 15.36 3.07 -10.51
C ALA A 108 16.52 3.67 -11.33
N SER A 109 16.19 4.66 -12.18
CA SER A 109 17.21 5.46 -12.85
C SER A 109 18.16 5.95 -11.78
N ALA A 110 19.46 5.63 -11.94
CA ALA A 110 20.52 5.99 -11.01
C ALA A 110 20.76 7.51 -11.02
N MET A 111 19.81 8.26 -10.48
CA MET A 111 20.07 9.56 -9.91
C MET A 111 20.43 9.36 -8.44
N PRO A 112 21.34 10.15 -7.87
CA PRO A 112 21.66 10.04 -6.43
C PRO A 112 20.38 10.07 -5.62
N ARG A 113 20.23 9.12 -4.68
CA ARG A 113 19.12 9.12 -3.73
C ARG A 113 19.07 10.48 -3.05
N GLY A 114 17.93 11.18 -3.13
CA GLY A 114 17.72 12.51 -2.55
C GLY A 114 17.56 13.65 -3.57
N SER A 115 17.71 13.39 -4.88
CA SER A 115 17.51 14.42 -5.93
C SER A 115 16.20 14.28 -6.72
N ARG A 116 15.44 13.17 -6.51
CA ARG A 116 14.18 12.96 -7.23
C ARG A 116 13.02 13.69 -6.55
N ALA A 117 12.14 14.27 -7.35
CA ALA A 117 10.93 14.90 -6.85
C ALA A 117 10.02 13.88 -6.15
N SER A 118 9.95 12.62 -6.66
CA SER A 118 9.19 11.54 -6.03
C SER A 118 9.71 11.18 -4.63
N ASP A 119 11.03 11.13 -4.42
CA ASP A 119 11.62 10.84 -3.10
C ASP A 119 11.36 11.97 -2.08
N LYS A 120 11.18 13.20 -2.58
CA LYS A 120 10.97 14.39 -1.76
C LYS A 120 9.50 14.64 -1.41
N TYR A 121 8.60 14.34 -2.35
CA TYR A 121 7.19 14.72 -2.25
C TYR A 121 6.24 13.51 -2.17
N CYS A 122 6.75 12.28 -2.23
CA CYS A 122 5.94 11.08 -2.12
C CYS A 122 6.50 10.10 -1.10
N ARG A 123 5.59 9.34 -0.47
CA ARG A 123 5.94 8.18 0.36
C ARG A 123 5.72 6.92 -0.46
N ASP A 124 6.74 6.08 -0.60
CA ASP A 124 6.62 4.81 -1.32
C ASP A 124 5.95 3.75 -0.44
N LEU A 125 4.64 3.55 -0.64
CA LEU A 125 3.86 2.57 0.11
C LEU A 125 4.27 1.13 -0.22
N THR A 126 4.64 0.85 -1.48
CA THR A 126 5.07 -0.49 -1.89
C THR A 126 6.36 -0.89 -1.19
N ARG A 127 7.30 0.03 -1.06
CA ARG A 127 8.54 -0.19 -0.31
C ARG A 127 8.27 -0.42 1.16
N ARG A 128 7.46 0.42 1.79
CA ARG A 128 7.05 0.25 3.19
C ARG A 128 6.32 -1.07 3.43
N ALA A 129 5.55 -1.55 2.43
CA ALA A 129 4.92 -2.87 2.49
C ALA A 129 5.96 -4.00 2.49
N VAL A 130 7.01 -3.90 1.66
CA VAL A 130 8.13 -4.87 1.65
C VAL A 130 8.90 -4.84 2.97
N ASP A 131 9.11 -3.66 3.54
CA ASP A 131 9.82 -3.46 4.80
C ASP A 131 8.96 -3.87 6.03
N GLY A 132 7.68 -4.24 5.83
CA GLY A 132 6.75 -4.69 6.88
C GLY A 132 6.24 -3.58 7.80
N GLU A 133 6.37 -2.32 7.39
CA GLU A 133 5.99 -1.14 8.17
C GLU A 133 4.49 -0.82 8.13
N LEU A 134 3.76 -1.36 7.13
CA LEU A 134 2.34 -1.07 6.96
C LEU A 134 1.47 -1.99 7.81
N ASP A 135 0.37 -1.45 8.33
CA ASP A 135 -0.62 -2.24 9.04
C ASP A 135 -1.39 -3.17 8.10
N PRO A 136 -1.67 -4.42 8.52
CA PRO A 136 -2.47 -5.33 7.71
C PRO A 136 -3.90 -4.81 7.59
N VAL A 137 -4.49 -4.98 6.41
CA VAL A 137 -5.86 -4.54 6.12
C VAL A 137 -6.81 -5.72 6.21
N PHE A 138 -7.87 -5.58 7.00
CA PHE A 138 -8.87 -6.61 7.26
C PHE A 138 -10.25 -6.21 6.74
N CYS A 139 -11.05 -7.19 6.34
CA CYS A 139 -12.46 -7.03 5.95
C CYS A 139 -12.70 -6.05 4.79
N ARG A 140 -11.72 -5.91 3.86
CA ARG A 140 -11.79 -4.97 2.73
C ARG A 140 -11.41 -5.61 1.39
N ASP A 141 -11.53 -6.93 1.28
CA ASP A 141 -11.11 -7.65 0.07
C ASP A 141 -11.94 -7.25 -1.16
N ALA A 142 -13.25 -7.06 -1.01
CA ALA A 142 -14.11 -6.66 -2.12
C ALA A 142 -13.76 -5.29 -2.70
N GLU A 143 -13.46 -4.32 -1.83
CA GLU A 143 -13.04 -2.97 -2.24
C GLU A 143 -11.64 -3.00 -2.88
N LEU A 144 -10.71 -3.78 -2.34
CA LEU A 144 -9.39 -3.98 -2.93
C LEU A 144 -9.47 -4.65 -4.30
N ASP A 145 -10.30 -5.70 -4.45
CA ASP A 145 -10.52 -6.36 -5.75
C ASP A 145 -11.12 -5.39 -6.77
N ARG A 146 -12.05 -4.53 -6.33
CA ARG A 146 -12.63 -3.50 -7.18
C ARG A 146 -11.63 -2.45 -7.62
N MET A 147 -10.72 -2.04 -6.74
CA MET A 147 -9.60 -1.14 -7.09
C MET A 147 -8.70 -1.77 -8.16
N VAL A 148 -8.30 -3.03 -7.95
CA VAL A 148 -7.48 -3.80 -8.89
C VAL A 148 -8.19 -3.93 -10.24
N GLU A 149 -9.48 -4.26 -10.26
CA GLU A 149 -10.29 -4.34 -11.48
C GLU A 149 -10.28 -3.01 -12.25
N ILE A 150 -10.48 -1.88 -11.55
CA ILE A 150 -10.48 -0.55 -12.19
C ILE A 150 -9.11 -0.24 -12.75
N LEU A 151 -8.02 -0.48 -12.02
CA LEU A 151 -6.65 -0.24 -12.48
C LEU A 151 -6.30 -1.05 -13.73
N CYS A 152 -6.90 -2.22 -13.92
CA CYS A 152 -6.69 -3.07 -15.10
C CYS A 152 -7.55 -2.68 -16.32
N ARG A 153 -8.45 -1.70 -16.22
CA ARG A 153 -9.29 -1.25 -17.33
C ARG A 153 -8.48 -0.48 -18.37
N ARG A 154 -8.94 -0.54 -19.61
CA ARG A 154 -8.40 0.28 -20.71
C ARG A 154 -8.79 1.76 -20.59
N GLN A 155 -9.99 2.03 -20.08
CA GLN A 155 -10.55 3.37 -19.85
C GLN A 155 -11.13 3.45 -18.43
N LYS A 156 -11.22 4.65 -17.86
CA LYS A 156 -11.64 4.86 -16.47
C LYS A 156 -10.81 4.00 -15.51
N ASN A 157 -9.51 3.99 -15.74
CA ASN A 157 -8.54 3.15 -15.03
C ASN A 157 -7.92 3.82 -13.77
N ASN A 158 -8.53 4.89 -13.31
CA ASN A 158 -8.15 5.58 -12.08
C ASN A 158 -9.24 5.33 -11.01
N PRO A 159 -8.99 4.54 -9.96
CA PRO A 159 -9.95 4.39 -8.86
C PRO A 159 -10.10 5.70 -8.09
N CYS A 160 -11.33 6.04 -7.72
CA CYS A 160 -11.61 7.07 -6.74
C CYS A 160 -12.31 6.43 -5.53
N LEU A 161 -11.63 6.42 -4.39
CA LEU A 161 -12.15 5.92 -3.12
C LEU A 161 -13.07 6.97 -2.53
N VAL A 162 -14.34 6.66 -2.43
CA VAL A 162 -15.37 7.60 -1.98
C VAL A 162 -16.02 7.07 -0.71
N GLY A 163 -15.95 7.85 0.36
CA GLY A 163 -16.53 7.47 1.66
C GLY A 163 -16.26 8.54 2.71
N GLU A 164 -16.92 8.40 3.85
CA GLU A 164 -16.80 9.35 4.96
C GLU A 164 -15.38 9.37 5.56
N PRO A 165 -14.98 10.42 6.27
CA PRO A 165 -13.71 10.46 7.01
C PRO A 165 -13.64 9.31 8.02
N GLY A 166 -12.48 8.68 8.18
CA GLY A 166 -12.27 7.61 9.18
C GLY A 166 -12.76 6.21 8.78
N VAL A 167 -13.34 6.01 7.56
CA VAL A 167 -13.77 4.67 7.11
C VAL A 167 -12.63 3.77 6.60
N GLY A 168 -11.39 4.29 6.53
CA GLY A 168 -10.20 3.52 6.15
C GLY A 168 -9.80 3.62 4.67
N LYS A 169 -10.05 4.77 4.00
CA LYS A 169 -9.64 4.99 2.59
C LYS A 169 -8.13 4.88 2.39
N THR A 170 -7.35 5.46 3.26
CA THR A 170 -5.87 5.42 3.22
C THR A 170 -5.36 4.00 3.46
N ALA A 171 -5.98 3.27 4.41
CA ALA A 171 -5.66 1.87 4.66
C ALA A 171 -5.86 0.97 3.43
N LEU A 172 -6.89 1.25 2.59
CA LEU A 172 -7.08 0.53 1.32
C LEU A 172 -5.93 0.74 0.33
N ALA A 173 -5.36 1.95 0.27
CA ALA A 173 -4.17 2.19 -0.54
C ALA A 173 -2.96 1.40 0.00
N GLU A 174 -2.80 1.34 1.32
CA GLU A 174 -1.77 0.53 1.97
C GLU A 174 -1.97 -0.97 1.73
N GLY A 175 -3.21 -1.47 1.80
CA GLY A 175 -3.57 -2.85 1.46
C GLY A 175 -3.28 -3.20 0.00
N LEU A 176 -3.52 -2.28 -0.93
CA LEU A 176 -3.13 -2.47 -2.33
C LEU A 176 -1.60 -2.54 -2.48
N ALA A 177 -0.86 -1.70 -1.76
CA ALA A 177 0.60 -1.73 -1.75
C ALA A 177 1.13 -3.09 -1.23
N GLN A 178 0.51 -3.65 -0.19
CA GLN A 178 0.84 -4.99 0.32
C GLN A 178 0.54 -6.08 -0.70
N ARG A 179 -0.60 -6.02 -1.41
CA ARG A 179 -0.92 -6.96 -2.48
C ARG A 179 0.05 -6.87 -3.66
N ILE A 180 0.50 -5.67 -4.03
CA ILE A 180 1.53 -5.48 -5.07
C ILE A 180 2.87 -6.06 -4.60
N ALA A 181 3.28 -5.77 -3.37
CA ALA A 181 4.54 -6.24 -2.79
C ALA A 181 4.58 -7.78 -2.69
N SER A 182 3.46 -8.41 -2.28
CA SER A 182 3.31 -9.87 -2.21
C SER A 182 3.02 -10.53 -3.56
N ARG A 183 2.97 -9.76 -4.65
CA ARG A 183 2.59 -10.21 -6.01
C ARG A 183 1.18 -10.81 -6.11
N ASN A 184 0.31 -10.55 -5.15
CA ASN A 184 -1.09 -10.98 -5.15
C ASN A 184 -1.98 -10.01 -5.96
N VAL A 185 -1.55 -9.72 -7.17
CA VAL A 185 -2.22 -8.84 -8.15
C VAL A 185 -2.01 -9.37 -9.56
N PRO A 186 -2.88 -9.01 -10.53
CA PRO A 186 -2.68 -9.36 -11.93
C PRO A 186 -1.31 -8.90 -12.47
N ARG A 187 -0.79 -9.61 -13.47
CA ARG A 187 0.54 -9.33 -14.08
C ARG A 187 0.75 -7.87 -14.48
N MET A 188 -0.30 -7.17 -14.88
CA MET A 188 -0.24 -5.75 -15.26
C MET A 188 0.14 -4.82 -14.11
N LEU A 189 -0.13 -5.22 -12.86
CA LEU A 189 0.16 -4.45 -11.65
C LEU A 189 1.40 -4.96 -10.90
N GLN A 190 1.93 -6.12 -11.27
CA GLN A 190 3.15 -6.66 -10.66
C GLN A 190 4.34 -5.76 -10.98
N GLY A 191 5.14 -5.47 -9.97
CA GLY A 191 6.29 -4.57 -10.09
C GLY A 191 5.94 -3.08 -10.21
N ARG A 192 4.67 -2.70 -10.12
CA ARG A 192 4.26 -1.30 -9.99
C ARG A 192 4.63 -0.75 -8.61
N ARG A 193 4.87 0.55 -8.53
CA ARG A 193 5.13 1.27 -7.29
C ARG A 193 3.92 2.13 -6.94
N LEU A 194 3.42 2.00 -5.73
CA LEU A 194 2.36 2.86 -5.22
C LEU A 194 2.97 3.96 -4.37
N LEU A 195 2.86 5.19 -4.84
CA LEU A 195 3.45 6.39 -4.24
C LEU A 195 2.35 7.28 -3.67
N ALA A 196 2.33 7.49 -2.36
CA ALA A 196 1.40 8.41 -1.72
C ALA A 196 1.94 9.84 -1.77
N LEU A 197 1.20 10.76 -2.38
CA LEU A 197 1.56 12.16 -2.47
C LEU A 197 1.49 12.84 -1.09
N ASP A 198 2.56 13.52 -0.70
CA ASP A 198 2.61 14.36 0.49
C ASP A 198 2.38 15.82 0.10
N MET A 199 1.12 16.26 0.16
CA MET A 199 0.73 17.61 -0.17
C MET A 199 1.41 18.66 0.73
N ALA A 200 1.61 18.33 2.01
CA ALA A 200 2.26 19.25 2.95
C ALA A 200 3.71 19.53 2.53
N SER A 201 4.45 18.47 2.16
CA SER A 201 5.83 18.61 1.66
C SER A 201 5.90 19.37 0.34
N LEU A 202 4.90 19.22 -0.53
CA LEU A 202 4.86 19.90 -1.82
C LEU A 202 4.65 21.43 -1.68
N VAL A 203 3.82 21.83 -0.71
CA VAL A 203 3.48 23.25 -0.41
C VAL A 203 4.53 23.89 0.51
N ALA A 204 5.24 23.12 1.34
CA ALA A 204 6.19 23.65 2.31
C ALA A 204 7.26 24.54 1.65
N GLY A 205 7.41 25.78 2.14
CA GLY A 205 8.40 26.74 1.65
C GLY A 205 8.12 27.34 0.27
N THR A 206 6.95 27.14 -0.32
CA THR A 206 6.51 27.88 -1.51
C THR A 206 6.03 29.28 -1.07
N LYS A 207 6.60 30.31 -1.65
CA LYS A 207 6.17 31.71 -1.42
C LYS A 207 5.13 32.16 -2.44
N TYR A 208 5.18 31.58 -3.63
CA TYR A 208 4.33 31.94 -4.76
C TYR A 208 3.63 30.70 -5.32
N ARG A 209 2.45 30.90 -5.90
CA ARG A 209 1.68 29.86 -6.58
C ARG A 209 2.51 29.11 -7.65
N GLY A 210 3.35 29.83 -8.41
CA GLY A 210 4.20 29.26 -9.45
C GLY A 210 5.20 28.23 -8.94
N ASP A 211 5.72 28.41 -7.72
CA ASP A 211 6.68 27.47 -7.13
C ASP A 211 6.05 26.10 -6.90
N PHE A 212 4.77 26.06 -6.45
CA PHE A 212 4.02 24.82 -6.29
C PHE A 212 3.73 24.16 -7.63
N GLU A 213 3.24 24.94 -8.60
CA GLU A 213 2.91 24.44 -9.94
C GLU A 213 4.13 23.82 -10.62
N GLU A 214 5.30 24.45 -10.52
CA GLU A 214 6.54 23.95 -11.06
C GLU A 214 6.99 22.64 -10.39
N ARG A 215 6.93 22.56 -9.06
CA ARG A 215 7.26 21.33 -8.31
C ARG A 215 6.33 20.18 -8.66
N PHE A 216 5.02 20.46 -8.71
CA PHE A 216 4.01 19.45 -9.03
C PHE A 216 4.16 18.96 -10.47
N LYS A 217 4.41 19.86 -11.42
CA LYS A 217 4.70 19.54 -12.82
C LYS A 217 5.95 18.66 -12.93
N THR A 218 7.04 19.04 -12.28
CA THR A 218 8.29 18.26 -12.25
C THR A 218 8.08 16.87 -11.71
N LEU A 219 7.31 16.73 -10.62
CA LEU A 219 6.94 15.44 -10.05
C LEU A 219 6.16 14.58 -11.05
N LEU A 220 5.11 15.14 -11.69
CA LEU A 220 4.31 14.40 -12.65
C LEU A 220 5.12 13.97 -13.88
N GLU A 221 6.00 14.84 -14.41
CA GLU A 221 6.90 14.50 -15.52
C GLU A 221 7.86 13.36 -15.15
N GLU A 222 8.35 13.34 -13.91
CA GLU A 222 9.19 12.25 -13.40
C GLU A 222 8.40 10.94 -13.32
N LEU A 223 7.20 10.95 -12.75
CA LEU A 223 6.34 9.76 -12.61
C LEU A 223 5.91 9.21 -13.97
N VAL A 224 5.58 10.06 -14.92
CA VAL A 224 5.26 9.67 -16.32
C VAL A 224 6.47 9.01 -16.97
N ARG A 225 7.66 9.55 -16.78
CA ARG A 225 8.92 8.99 -17.34
C ARG A 225 9.28 7.65 -16.69
N ASP A 226 9.01 7.49 -15.40
CA ASP A 226 9.20 6.22 -14.69
C ASP A 226 8.24 5.13 -15.23
N GLY A 227 7.01 5.48 -15.58
CA GLY A 227 6.02 4.60 -16.20
C GLY A 227 5.55 3.42 -15.34
N SER A 228 6.18 3.18 -14.18
CA SER A 228 5.83 2.11 -13.23
C SER A 228 5.04 2.60 -12.02
N ALA A 229 4.98 3.92 -11.82
CA ALA A 229 4.34 4.53 -10.67
C ALA A 229 2.80 4.57 -10.80
N ILE A 230 2.14 4.32 -9.69
CA ILE A 230 0.73 4.65 -9.44
C ILE A 230 0.73 5.71 -8.34
N LEU A 231 0.09 6.84 -8.58
CA LEU A 231 0.05 7.94 -7.61
C LEU A 231 -1.21 7.82 -6.76
N PHE A 232 -1.06 7.72 -5.45
CA PHE A 232 -2.17 7.84 -4.50
C PHE A 232 -2.24 9.27 -3.97
N VAL A 233 -3.43 9.86 -4.02
CA VAL A 233 -3.70 11.21 -3.54
C VAL A 233 -4.86 11.14 -2.55
N ASP A 234 -4.53 11.37 -1.29
CA ASP A 234 -5.56 11.55 -0.27
C ASP A 234 -6.15 12.96 -0.37
N GLU A 235 -7.39 13.12 0.07
CA GLU A 235 -8.14 14.39 -0.07
C GLU A 235 -8.05 14.98 -1.50
N PHE A 236 -8.24 14.12 -2.51
CA PHE A 236 -8.06 14.45 -3.93
C PHE A 236 -8.80 15.73 -4.36
N HIS A 237 -9.91 16.07 -3.69
CA HIS A 237 -10.66 17.29 -3.92
C HIS A 237 -9.84 18.55 -3.68
N THR A 238 -8.83 18.52 -2.82
CA THR A 238 -7.94 19.67 -2.54
C THR A 238 -7.12 20.05 -3.76
N ILE A 239 -6.78 19.08 -4.62
CA ILE A 239 -6.05 19.30 -5.86
C ILE A 239 -6.98 19.78 -6.98
N VAL A 240 -8.22 19.25 -7.01
CA VAL A 240 -9.16 19.50 -8.12
C VAL A 240 -10.07 20.69 -7.84
N GLY A 241 -10.43 20.94 -6.57
CA GLY A 241 -11.39 21.95 -6.17
C GLY A 241 -10.82 23.33 -5.89
N ALA A 242 -9.52 23.47 -5.79
CA ALA A 242 -8.85 24.71 -5.40
C ALA A 242 -8.96 25.86 -6.41
N GLY A 243 -9.44 25.63 -7.63
CA GLY A 243 -9.52 26.63 -8.69
C GLY A 243 -10.64 27.69 -8.55
N ALA A 244 -11.53 27.58 -7.55
CA ALA A 244 -12.69 28.46 -7.42
C ALA A 244 -12.49 29.71 -6.52
N ALA A 245 -11.42 29.77 -5.73
CA ALA A 245 -11.11 30.92 -4.85
C ALA A 245 -9.93 31.70 -5.41
N GLU A 246 -10.00 33.03 -5.39
CA GLU A 246 -8.88 33.92 -5.75
C GLU A 246 -7.67 33.58 -4.87
N GLY A 247 -6.58 33.05 -5.50
CA GLY A 247 -5.35 32.62 -4.80
C GLY A 247 -5.24 31.12 -4.57
N ALA A 248 -6.24 30.30 -4.92
CA ALA A 248 -6.18 28.86 -4.78
C ALA A 248 -5.31 28.20 -5.87
N ILE A 249 -4.65 27.11 -5.48
CA ILE A 249 -3.68 26.37 -6.30
C ILE A 249 -4.44 25.56 -7.37
N ASP A 250 -4.29 25.89 -8.65
CA ASP A 250 -4.92 25.13 -9.74
C ASP A 250 -4.02 23.96 -10.22
N ALA A 251 -3.85 22.97 -9.36
CA ALA A 251 -3.16 21.74 -9.73
C ALA A 251 -3.95 20.88 -10.72
N ALA A 252 -5.26 21.11 -10.82
CA ALA A 252 -6.14 20.40 -11.75
C ALA A 252 -5.76 20.67 -13.21
N SER A 253 -5.36 21.89 -13.56
CA SER A 253 -4.95 22.25 -14.92
C SER A 253 -3.71 21.48 -15.39
N ILE A 254 -2.81 21.14 -14.47
CA ILE A 254 -1.58 20.38 -14.75
C ILE A 254 -1.89 18.88 -14.81
N LEU A 255 -2.76 18.38 -13.91
CA LEU A 255 -3.07 16.97 -13.79
C LEU A 255 -3.98 16.44 -14.92
N LYS A 256 -5.02 17.23 -15.30
CA LYS A 256 -6.00 16.84 -16.33
C LYS A 256 -5.38 16.40 -17.66
N PRO A 257 -4.40 17.09 -18.25
CA PRO A 257 -3.76 16.66 -19.48
C PRO A 257 -3.05 15.30 -19.36
N VAL A 258 -2.36 15.05 -18.25
CA VAL A 258 -1.64 13.81 -17.97
C VAL A 258 -2.62 12.63 -17.85
N LEU A 259 -3.71 12.81 -17.10
CA LEU A 259 -4.77 11.81 -16.98
C LEU A 259 -5.53 11.61 -18.31
N ALA A 260 -5.71 12.67 -19.10
CA ALA A 260 -6.39 12.59 -20.39
C ALA A 260 -5.61 11.74 -21.41
N ARG A 261 -4.28 11.82 -21.40
CA ARG A 261 -3.41 11.00 -22.25
C ARG A 261 -3.21 9.58 -21.71
N GLY A 262 -3.60 9.31 -20.45
CA GLY A 262 -3.41 8.00 -19.81
C GLY A 262 -1.95 7.67 -19.50
N GLU A 263 -1.12 8.70 -19.35
CA GLU A 263 0.32 8.58 -19.11
C GLU A 263 0.65 8.19 -17.66
N LEU A 264 -0.27 8.47 -16.72
CA LEU A 264 -0.14 8.16 -15.31
C LEU A 264 -1.45 7.56 -14.78
N GLN A 265 -1.34 6.54 -13.94
CA GLN A 265 -2.46 6.03 -13.17
C GLN A 265 -2.49 6.70 -11.79
N LEU A 266 -3.71 7.07 -11.37
CA LEU A 266 -3.95 7.77 -10.11
C LEU A 266 -5.06 7.08 -9.32
N ILE A 267 -4.88 6.99 -8.01
CA ILE A 267 -5.90 6.59 -7.04
C ILE A 267 -6.22 7.83 -6.22
N GLY A 268 -7.43 8.32 -6.30
CA GLY A 268 -7.89 9.45 -5.46
C GLY A 268 -8.71 8.94 -4.28
N ALA A 269 -8.62 9.62 -3.13
CA ALA A 269 -9.52 9.40 -2.00
C ALA A 269 -10.24 10.72 -1.66
N THR A 270 -11.55 10.65 -1.41
CA THR A 270 -12.38 11.84 -1.13
C THR A 270 -13.69 11.45 -0.43
N THR A 271 -14.48 12.43 0.00
CA THR A 271 -15.83 12.20 0.51
C THR A 271 -16.86 12.13 -0.62
N ASP A 272 -18.08 11.63 -0.31
CA ASP A 272 -19.16 11.55 -1.29
C ASP A 272 -19.60 12.94 -1.79
N GLN A 273 -19.68 13.90 -0.89
CA GLN A 273 -20.05 15.28 -1.20
C GLN A 273 -19.04 15.93 -2.15
N GLU A 274 -17.76 15.79 -1.87
CA GLU A 274 -16.68 16.37 -2.66
C GLU A 274 -16.50 15.69 -4.01
N PHE A 275 -16.69 14.36 -4.07
CA PHE A 275 -16.73 13.63 -5.32
C PHE A 275 -17.79 14.19 -6.27
N ARG A 276 -19.01 14.39 -5.77
CA ARG A 276 -20.11 14.97 -6.57
C ARG A 276 -19.84 16.40 -6.99
N THR A 277 -19.21 17.19 -6.11
CA THR A 277 -18.99 18.62 -6.34
C THR A 277 -17.84 18.88 -7.30
N HIS A 278 -16.74 18.15 -7.20
CA HIS A 278 -15.49 18.48 -7.88
C HIS A 278 -15.13 17.48 -8.99
N ILE A 279 -15.49 16.20 -8.87
CA ILE A 279 -15.08 15.18 -9.84
C ILE A 279 -16.22 14.89 -10.83
N GLN A 280 -17.42 14.64 -10.33
CA GLN A 280 -18.56 14.26 -11.16
C GLN A 280 -19.04 15.40 -12.08
N LYS A 281 -18.88 16.65 -11.66
CA LYS A 281 -19.23 17.84 -12.49
C LYS A 281 -18.20 18.12 -13.58
N ASP A 282 -17.00 17.61 -13.47
CA ASP A 282 -15.94 17.78 -14.45
C ASP A 282 -15.93 16.61 -15.43
N ALA A 283 -16.43 16.85 -16.65
CA ALA A 283 -16.55 15.80 -17.68
C ALA A 283 -15.22 15.14 -18.07
N ALA A 284 -14.08 15.83 -17.91
CA ALA A 284 -12.76 15.29 -18.20
C ALA A 284 -12.33 14.28 -17.12
N LEU A 285 -12.60 14.57 -15.87
CA LEU A 285 -12.30 13.72 -14.73
C LEU A 285 -13.29 12.56 -14.63
N GLU A 286 -14.59 12.82 -14.79
CA GLU A 286 -15.62 11.78 -14.71
C GLU A 286 -15.36 10.62 -15.69
N ARG A 287 -14.86 10.93 -16.88
CA ARG A 287 -14.52 9.92 -17.91
C ARG A 287 -13.25 9.13 -17.58
N ARG A 288 -12.47 9.53 -16.58
CA ARG A 288 -11.19 8.93 -16.21
C ARG A 288 -11.22 8.18 -14.89
N PHE A 289 -12.13 8.57 -13.99
CA PHE A 289 -12.24 7.95 -12.68
C PHE A 289 -13.34 6.89 -12.61
N GLY A 290 -13.03 5.77 -11.95
CA GLY A 290 -13.98 4.74 -11.55
C GLY A 290 -14.24 4.86 -10.04
N ARG A 291 -15.50 5.07 -9.64
CA ARG A 291 -15.89 5.17 -8.23
C ARG A 291 -15.76 3.81 -7.54
N VAL A 292 -15.13 3.81 -6.37
CA VAL A 292 -15.11 2.72 -5.39
C VAL A 292 -15.75 3.25 -4.12
N GLN A 293 -16.95 2.78 -3.81
CA GLN A 293 -17.66 3.18 -2.60
C GLN A 293 -17.08 2.46 -1.39
N ILE A 294 -16.72 3.23 -0.36
CA ILE A 294 -16.21 2.72 0.90
C ILE A 294 -17.24 3.05 1.97
N GLU A 295 -17.91 2.01 2.43
CA GLU A 295 -18.91 2.15 3.48
C GLU A 295 -18.30 2.01 4.87
N GLU A 296 -18.97 2.57 5.88
CA GLU A 296 -18.61 2.33 7.27
C GLU A 296 -18.73 0.83 7.57
N PRO A 297 -17.69 0.18 8.15
CA PRO A 297 -17.78 -1.22 8.48
C PRO A 297 -18.84 -1.45 9.56
N THR A 298 -19.48 -2.60 9.52
CA THR A 298 -20.37 -3.02 10.58
C THR A 298 -19.62 -3.15 11.91
N PRO A 299 -20.27 -3.06 13.07
CA PRO A 299 -19.61 -3.26 14.37
C PRO A 299 -18.84 -4.59 14.46
N ALA A 300 -19.37 -5.66 13.85
CA ALA A 300 -18.68 -6.96 13.81
C ALA A 300 -17.41 -6.91 12.96
N GLN A 301 -17.44 -6.25 11.81
CA GLN A 301 -16.23 -6.05 10.97
C GLN A 301 -15.23 -5.14 11.66
N ALA A 302 -15.67 -4.07 12.32
CA ALA A 302 -14.80 -3.18 13.08
C ALA A 302 -14.10 -3.91 14.24
N ALA A 303 -14.80 -4.79 14.95
CA ALA A 303 -14.20 -5.65 15.97
C ALA A 303 -13.13 -6.58 15.38
N ALA A 304 -13.40 -7.22 14.23
CA ALA A 304 -12.43 -8.06 13.55
C ALA A 304 -11.20 -7.26 13.06
N ILE A 305 -11.38 -6.02 12.60
CA ILE A 305 -10.29 -5.11 12.25
C ILE A 305 -9.42 -4.82 13.47
N LEU A 306 -10.03 -4.46 14.59
CA LEU A 306 -9.32 -4.19 15.86
C LEU A 306 -8.60 -5.42 16.39
N GLU A 307 -9.24 -6.60 16.37
CA GLU A 307 -8.61 -7.87 16.76
C GLU A 307 -7.39 -8.18 15.87
N GLY A 308 -7.46 -7.89 14.57
CA GLY A 308 -6.34 -8.05 13.65
C GLY A 308 -5.19 -7.06 13.89
N LEU A 309 -5.49 -5.85 14.34
CA LEU A 309 -4.50 -4.81 14.67
C LEU A 309 -3.92 -4.97 16.08
N ALA A 310 -4.62 -5.67 16.98
CA ALA A 310 -4.26 -5.81 18.38
C ALA A 310 -2.79 -6.19 18.63
N PRO A 311 -2.17 -7.17 17.92
CA PRO A 311 -0.77 -7.53 18.15
C PRO A 311 0.24 -6.40 17.94
N ARG A 312 -0.10 -5.41 17.09
CA ARG A 312 0.74 -4.22 16.87
C ARG A 312 0.61 -3.21 18.00
N TYR A 313 -0.62 -2.95 18.44
CA TYR A 313 -0.90 -2.08 19.57
C TYR A 313 -0.35 -2.66 20.89
N GLU A 314 -0.50 -3.96 21.11
CA GLU A 314 0.10 -4.66 22.26
C GLU A 314 1.62 -4.49 22.31
N ARG A 315 2.27 -4.65 21.17
CA ARG A 315 3.73 -4.48 21.05
C ARG A 315 4.16 -3.03 21.27
N TYR A 316 3.41 -2.07 20.74
CA TYR A 316 3.73 -0.66 20.86
C TYR A 316 3.54 -0.13 22.30
N HIS A 317 2.39 -0.43 22.88
CA HIS A 317 2.03 0.06 24.22
C HIS A 317 2.51 -0.85 25.34
N SER A 318 2.93 -2.08 25.06
CA SER A 318 3.23 -3.12 26.07
C SER A 318 2.03 -3.34 27.01
N VAL A 319 0.83 -3.46 26.44
CA VAL A 319 -0.47 -3.67 27.13
C VAL A 319 -1.15 -4.82 26.45
N HIS A 320 -1.67 -5.78 27.20
CA HIS A 320 -2.45 -6.88 26.65
C HIS A 320 -3.89 -6.43 26.31
N LEU A 321 -4.38 -6.77 25.11
CA LEU A 321 -5.68 -6.38 24.57
C LEU A 321 -6.62 -7.58 24.44
N PRO A 322 -7.47 -7.84 25.43
CA PRO A 322 -8.46 -8.91 25.33
C PRO A 322 -9.48 -8.65 24.20
N PRO A 323 -9.84 -9.66 23.39
CA PRO A 323 -10.80 -9.49 22.29
C PRO A 323 -12.17 -8.95 22.77
N GLU A 324 -12.57 -9.29 23.99
CA GLU A 324 -13.81 -8.81 24.60
C GLU A 324 -13.80 -7.30 24.81
N THR A 325 -12.67 -6.77 25.32
CA THR A 325 -12.49 -5.33 25.52
C THR A 325 -12.48 -4.57 24.19
N LEU A 326 -11.93 -5.15 23.12
CA LEU A 326 -11.96 -4.56 21.78
C LEU A 326 -13.37 -4.47 21.22
N ARG A 327 -14.20 -5.51 21.41
CA ARG A 327 -15.62 -5.48 21.03
C ARG A 327 -16.40 -4.44 21.81
N GLU A 328 -16.15 -4.33 23.10
CA GLU A 328 -16.76 -3.27 23.93
C GLU A 328 -16.34 -1.87 23.47
N ALA A 329 -15.09 -1.67 23.10
CA ALA A 329 -14.62 -0.39 22.55
C ALA A 329 -15.41 0.00 21.28
N VAL A 330 -15.68 -0.96 20.38
CA VAL A 330 -16.53 -0.74 19.21
C VAL A 330 -17.95 -0.37 19.62
N GLU A 331 -18.58 -1.14 20.51
CA GLU A 331 -19.97 -0.87 20.97
C GLU A 331 -20.10 0.50 21.63
N LEU A 332 -19.17 0.84 22.53
CA LEU A 332 -19.17 2.13 23.20
C LEU A 332 -18.91 3.29 22.23
N SER A 333 -18.01 3.10 21.24
CA SER A 333 -17.77 4.10 20.20
C SER A 333 -19.01 4.40 19.36
N VAL A 334 -19.76 3.36 18.99
CA VAL A 334 -21.00 3.50 18.22
C VAL A 334 -22.05 4.25 19.04
N ARG A 335 -22.16 3.94 20.33
CA ARG A 335 -23.19 4.51 21.20
C ARG A 335 -22.92 5.96 21.60
N TYR A 336 -21.67 6.28 21.92
CA TYR A 336 -21.31 7.58 22.54
C TYR A 336 -20.59 8.55 21.60
N LEU A 337 -20.12 8.10 20.42
CA LEU A 337 -19.43 8.93 19.44
C LEU A 337 -20.13 8.92 18.07
N PRO A 338 -21.38 9.45 17.98
CA PRO A 338 -22.17 9.38 16.75
C PRO A 338 -21.62 10.29 15.62
N GLY A 339 -20.78 11.28 15.94
CA GLY A 339 -20.20 12.21 14.98
C GLY A 339 -18.95 11.71 14.24
N ARG A 340 -18.51 10.48 14.53
CA ARG A 340 -17.34 9.85 13.91
C ARG A 340 -17.70 8.47 13.35
N PHE A 341 -16.89 7.96 12.42
CA PHE A 341 -17.13 6.69 11.73
C PHE A 341 -16.18 5.58 12.18
N LEU A 342 -16.67 4.35 12.09
CA LEU A 342 -15.84 3.16 12.27
C LEU A 342 -14.94 2.96 11.03
N PRO A 343 -13.74 2.33 11.17
CA PRO A 343 -13.17 1.82 12.43
C PRO A 343 -12.40 2.88 13.23
N ASP A 344 -12.14 4.06 12.68
CA ASP A 344 -11.25 5.10 13.20
C ASP A 344 -11.60 5.49 14.65
N LYS A 345 -12.87 5.80 14.93
CA LYS A 345 -13.34 6.14 16.28
C LYS A 345 -13.08 5.06 17.34
N ALA A 346 -13.09 3.79 16.94
CA ALA A 346 -12.83 2.69 17.86
C ALA A 346 -11.32 2.43 18.01
N ILE A 347 -10.56 2.63 16.96
CA ILE A 347 -9.09 2.58 16.98
C ILE A 347 -8.55 3.67 17.90
N ASP A 348 -8.99 4.91 17.76
CA ASP A 348 -8.60 6.05 18.61
C ASP A 348 -8.88 5.76 20.08
N LEU A 349 -10.07 5.21 20.42
CA LEU A 349 -10.40 4.85 21.80
C LEU A 349 -9.45 3.81 22.37
N VAL A 350 -9.10 2.78 21.60
CA VAL A 350 -8.21 1.72 22.06
C VAL A 350 -6.78 2.27 22.22
N ASP A 351 -6.31 3.08 21.29
CA ASP A 351 -4.97 3.67 21.36
C ASP A 351 -4.81 4.57 22.59
N GLU A 352 -5.78 5.46 22.84
CA GLU A 352 -5.78 6.36 24.00
C GLU A 352 -5.90 5.58 25.32
N ALA A 353 -6.76 4.55 25.35
CA ALA A 353 -6.94 3.72 26.54
C ALA A 353 -5.69 2.88 26.86
N CYS A 354 -5.00 2.35 25.84
CA CYS A 354 -3.72 1.66 26.01
C CYS A 354 -2.65 2.58 26.57
N ALA A 355 -2.51 3.80 26.04
CA ALA A 355 -1.57 4.78 26.53
C ALA A 355 -1.84 5.14 28.01
N ALA A 356 -3.12 5.36 28.38
CA ALA A 356 -3.51 5.65 29.75
C ALA A 356 -3.26 4.46 30.70
N ALA A 357 -3.56 3.23 30.25
CA ALA A 357 -3.33 2.01 31.04
C ALA A 357 -1.84 1.78 31.31
N ARG A 358 -0.97 1.99 30.29
CA ARG A 358 0.46 1.90 30.44
C ARG A 358 1.01 2.91 31.46
N ILE A 359 0.67 4.20 31.33
CA ILE A 359 1.10 5.25 32.25
C ILE A 359 0.68 4.93 33.69
N ARG A 360 -0.53 4.41 33.88
CA ARG A 360 -1.02 3.99 35.20
C ARG A 360 -0.22 2.82 35.74
N ALA A 361 0.04 1.80 34.92
CA ALA A 361 0.81 0.62 35.32
C ALA A 361 2.25 0.99 35.70
N GLU A 362 2.89 1.90 34.99
CA GLU A 362 4.23 2.40 35.32
C GLU A 362 4.24 3.11 36.69
N ARG A 363 3.20 3.89 37.01
CA ARG A 363 3.07 4.54 38.34
C ARG A 363 2.83 3.54 39.48
N GLU A 364 2.14 2.43 39.19
CA GLU A 364 1.83 1.38 40.15
C GLU A 364 2.93 0.29 40.22
N GLY A 365 3.96 0.37 39.38
CA GLY A 365 5.04 -0.63 39.31
C GLY A 365 4.61 -1.99 38.76
N LYS A 366 3.55 -2.04 37.95
CA LYS A 366 3.07 -3.26 37.28
C LYS A 366 3.75 -3.45 35.93
N ALA A 367 4.26 -4.65 35.65
CA ALA A 367 5.04 -4.94 34.46
C ALA A 367 4.17 -5.14 33.19
N ASP A 368 3.06 -5.86 33.30
CA ASP A 368 2.22 -6.27 32.17
C ASP A 368 0.76 -5.85 32.38
N PRO A 369 0.39 -4.61 32.04
CA PRO A 369 -0.98 -4.16 32.15
C PRO A 369 -1.88 -4.81 31.11
N THR A 370 -3.11 -5.12 31.50
CA THR A 370 -4.17 -5.57 30.60
C THR A 370 -5.20 -4.46 30.48
N LEU A 371 -5.62 -4.20 29.24
CA LEU A 371 -6.66 -3.22 28.96
C LEU A 371 -8.01 -3.70 29.51
N THR A 372 -8.65 -2.86 30.32
CA THR A 372 -9.94 -3.17 30.94
C THR A 372 -11.07 -2.36 30.34
N ARG A 373 -12.30 -2.83 30.59
CA ARG A 373 -13.51 -2.08 30.23
C ARG A 373 -13.55 -0.68 30.86
N GLU A 374 -13.09 -0.57 32.12
CA GLU A 374 -13.06 0.72 32.83
C GLU A 374 -12.10 1.70 32.17
N ASP A 375 -11.03 1.21 31.53
CA ASP A 375 -10.10 2.07 30.79
C ASP A 375 -10.77 2.65 29.56
N ILE A 376 -11.47 1.82 28.78
CA ILE A 376 -12.26 2.28 27.61
C ILE A 376 -13.37 3.24 28.07
N ALA A 377 -14.13 2.89 29.13
CA ALA A 377 -15.21 3.73 29.64
C ALA A 377 -14.72 5.13 30.06
N ARG A 378 -13.53 5.19 30.63
CA ARG A 378 -12.88 6.46 31.04
C ARG A 378 -12.56 7.35 29.84
N VAL A 379 -12.00 6.76 28.77
CA VAL A 379 -11.70 7.50 27.53
C VAL A 379 -12.99 7.95 26.85
N VAL A 380 -14.00 7.07 26.77
CA VAL A 380 -15.32 7.43 26.22
C VAL A 380 -15.96 8.57 27.02
N ALA A 381 -15.90 8.54 28.34
CA ALA A 381 -16.43 9.60 29.19
C ALA A 381 -15.73 10.96 28.92
N GLN A 382 -14.41 10.92 28.74
CA GLN A 382 -13.63 12.10 28.41
C GLN A 382 -13.97 12.65 27.00
N ALA A 383 -14.12 11.78 26.02
CA ALA A 383 -14.43 12.15 24.65
C ALA A 383 -15.88 12.61 24.44
N SER A 384 -16.84 12.01 25.15
CA SER A 384 -18.28 12.29 25.00
C SER A 384 -18.83 13.30 26.00
N GLY A 385 -18.11 13.56 27.10
CA GLY A 385 -18.59 14.36 28.24
C GLY A 385 -19.65 13.65 29.12
N VAL A 386 -19.89 12.35 28.91
CA VAL A 386 -20.81 11.55 29.72
C VAL A 386 -20.07 11.01 30.96
N PRO A 387 -20.65 11.10 32.20
CA PRO A 387 -19.99 10.54 33.38
C PRO A 387 -19.67 9.06 33.23
N VAL A 388 -18.53 8.61 33.74
CA VAL A 388 -18.01 7.24 33.62
C VAL A 388 -19.02 6.20 34.16
N GLU A 389 -19.69 6.54 35.25
CA GLU A 389 -20.69 5.67 35.93
C GLU A 389 -21.88 5.34 35.00
N ARG A 390 -22.17 6.22 34.04
CA ARG A 390 -23.25 6.03 33.05
C ARG A 390 -22.76 5.35 31.78
N VAL A 391 -21.45 5.31 31.55
CA VAL A 391 -20.87 4.63 30.39
C VAL A 391 -20.93 3.12 30.62
N GLY A 392 -21.79 2.44 29.86
CA GLY A 392 -21.95 0.97 29.98
C GLY A 392 -23.07 0.47 30.87
N GLU A 393 -23.86 1.35 31.49
CA GLU A 393 -25.15 0.93 32.00
C GLU A 393 -26.01 0.41 30.84
N LYS A 394 -26.44 -0.86 30.93
CA LYS A 394 -27.41 -1.41 29.98
C LYS A 394 -28.74 -0.68 30.21
N ASP A 395 -29.00 0.34 29.37
CA ASP A 395 -30.29 1.01 29.37
C ASP A 395 -31.40 0.01 29.03
N THR A 396 -32.00 -0.57 30.04
CA THR A 396 -33.28 -1.26 29.95
C THR A 396 -34.44 -0.25 29.77
N SER A 397 -34.15 1.07 29.72
CA SER A 397 -35.17 2.14 29.81
C SER A 397 -35.30 3.05 28.56
N LEU A 398 -34.60 2.81 27.45
CA LEU A 398 -34.72 3.66 26.25
C LEU A 398 -35.77 3.20 25.22
N SER A 399 -36.65 2.24 25.55
CA SER A 399 -37.80 1.90 24.68
C SER A 399 -39.00 2.83 24.81
N THR A 400 -38.97 3.85 25.65
CA THR A 400 -40.19 4.66 25.90
C THR A 400 -39.91 6.14 26.08
N VAL A 401 -39.39 6.86 25.10
CA VAL A 401 -39.69 8.31 24.93
C VAL A 401 -39.43 8.73 23.46
N VAL A 402 -40.21 8.21 22.53
CA VAL A 402 -40.58 8.99 21.36
C VAL A 402 -41.83 9.78 21.75
N ARG A 403 -41.62 10.98 22.26
CA ARG A 403 -42.75 11.94 22.35
C ARG A 403 -43.06 12.37 20.91
N PRO A 404 -44.28 12.16 20.39
CA PRO A 404 -44.67 12.74 19.12
C PRO A 404 -44.66 14.27 19.24
N MET A 405 -44.00 14.92 18.33
CA MET A 405 -44.03 16.38 18.17
C MET A 405 -45.50 16.82 18.00
N PRO A 406 -45.98 17.86 18.70
CA PRO A 406 -47.31 18.39 18.48
C PRO A 406 -47.38 18.96 17.05
N SER A 407 -48.38 18.51 16.30
CA SER A 407 -48.71 19.00 14.99
C SER A 407 -49.02 20.52 15.05
N TRP A 408 -48.16 21.32 14.46
CA TRP A 408 -48.48 22.73 14.16
C TRP A 408 -49.56 22.73 13.10
N ARG A 409 -50.81 22.94 13.49
CA ARG A 409 -51.88 23.40 12.58
C ARG A 409 -51.75 24.91 12.49
N GLY A 410 -51.36 25.38 11.28
CA GLY A 410 -51.38 26.80 10.96
C GLY A 410 -52.79 27.40 11.00
N ARG A 411 -52.86 28.62 11.43
CA ARG A 411 -53.89 29.59 11.05
C ARG A 411 -53.24 30.65 10.18
#